data_8e4b149da0d337c34c2b9e2abd0bef5a
#
_entry.id   8e4b149da0d337c34c2b9e2abd0bef5a
#
_cell.length_a   1.000
_cell.length_b   1.000
_cell.length_c   1.000
_cell.angle_alpha   90.00
_cell.angle_beta   90.00
_cell.angle_gamma   90.00
#
_symmetry.space_group_name_H-M   'P 1'
#
loop_
_entity.id
_entity.type
_entity.pdbx_description
1 polymer ?
#
loop_
_entity_poly.entity_id
_entity_poly.type
_entity_poly.pdbx_seq_one_letter_code
_entity_poly.pdbx_strand_id
1 'polypeptide(L)'
;MSKKIYFSTTEIVPFANVSSMAPFSTAVPTILQDLGHDIRTILPKYGFISERKYILREVIRLREIPFSFCGEEEIASAKSAFIPKTRVQVYFLESDEWFQPLNNLLYKSKNGRVLMDNSMRYAYYSKAVLST
;
A
#
# COMPACT_ATOMS: atom_id res chain seq x y z
N MET A 1 24.48 -3.94 12.12
CA MET A 1 23.95 -2.57 12.28
C MET A 1 22.51 -2.51 11.81
N SER A 2 21.62 -2.02 12.65
CA SER A 2 20.19 -1.88 12.31
C SER A 2 19.95 -0.65 11.44
N LYS A 3 19.07 -0.79 10.45
CA LYS A 3 18.64 0.32 9.59
C LYS A 3 17.13 0.48 9.66
N LYS A 4 16.66 1.69 9.41
CA LYS A 4 15.23 1.97 9.22
C LYS A 4 14.96 1.95 7.72
N ILE A 5 14.04 1.08 7.31
CA ILE A 5 13.74 0.86 5.89
C ILE A 5 12.25 1.10 5.67
N TYR A 6 11.94 1.92 4.66
CA TYR A 6 10.58 2.18 4.23
C TYR A 6 10.40 1.52 2.85
N PHE A 7 9.66 0.42 2.82
CA PHE A 7 9.48 -0.40 1.63
C PHE A 7 8.13 -0.11 0.97
N SER A 8 8.16 0.45 -0.22
CA SER A 8 6.95 0.79 -0.96
C SER A 8 6.70 -0.24 -2.05
N THR A 9 5.46 -0.71 -2.16
CA THR A 9 5.07 -1.71 -3.16
C THR A 9 3.60 -1.53 -3.53
N THR A 10 3.19 -2.18 -4.61
CA THR A 10 1.78 -2.19 -5.03
C THR A 10 1.06 -3.47 -4.65
N GLU A 11 1.77 -4.51 -4.22
CA GLU A 11 1.19 -5.79 -3.84
C GLU A 11 1.95 -6.41 -2.68
N ILE A 12 1.22 -7.02 -1.74
CA ILE A 12 1.77 -7.82 -0.63
C ILE A 12 0.78 -8.95 -0.35
N VAL A 13 1.27 -10.20 -0.24
CA VAL A 13 0.43 -11.34 0.18
C VAL A 13 0.10 -11.18 1.67
N PRO A 14 -1.10 -11.40 2.14
CA PRO A 14 -2.30 -11.88 1.42
C PRO A 14 -3.20 -10.75 0.92
N PHE A 15 -2.82 -9.49 1.10
CA PHE A 15 -3.71 -8.36 0.87
C PHE A 15 -4.01 -8.13 -0.61
N ALA A 16 -2.97 -8.17 -1.44
CA ALA A 16 -3.09 -8.04 -2.89
C ALA A 16 -2.07 -8.99 -3.53
N ASN A 17 -2.53 -9.90 -4.36
CA ASN A 17 -1.69 -10.97 -4.92
C ASN A 17 -2.08 -11.24 -6.37
N VAL A 18 -1.53 -10.47 -7.30
CA VAL A 18 -1.84 -10.58 -8.72
C VAL A 18 -0.62 -11.03 -9.52
N SER A 19 0.58 -10.63 -9.12
CA SER A 19 1.82 -10.92 -9.85
C SER A 19 2.89 -11.47 -8.91
N SER A 20 4.07 -11.78 -9.44
CA SER A 20 5.20 -12.22 -8.63
C SER A 20 5.72 -11.14 -7.67
N MET A 21 5.30 -9.89 -7.85
CA MET A 21 5.64 -8.81 -6.95
C MET A 21 5.09 -9.06 -5.53
N ALA A 22 3.92 -9.68 -5.41
CA ALA A 22 3.28 -9.89 -4.11
C ALA A 22 4.08 -10.82 -3.20
N PRO A 23 4.48 -12.04 -3.63
CA PRO A 23 5.33 -12.89 -2.79
C PRO A 23 6.68 -12.26 -2.47
N PHE A 24 7.29 -11.57 -3.43
CA PHE A 24 8.55 -10.86 -3.23
C PHE A 24 8.40 -9.80 -2.14
N SER A 25 7.36 -8.99 -2.21
CA SER A 25 7.11 -7.90 -1.26
C SER A 25 6.74 -8.40 0.14
N THR A 26 6.35 -9.67 0.26
CA THR A 26 6.12 -10.32 1.56
C THR A 26 7.41 -10.89 2.11
N ALA A 27 8.19 -11.58 1.27
CA ALA A 27 9.39 -12.28 1.69
C ALA A 27 10.53 -11.33 2.08
N VAL A 28 10.78 -10.30 1.27
CA VAL A 28 11.94 -9.42 1.51
C VAL A 28 11.80 -8.63 2.81
N PRO A 29 10.69 -7.94 3.10
CA PRO A 29 10.55 -7.26 4.40
C PRO A 29 10.63 -8.22 5.59
N THR A 30 10.08 -9.42 5.48
CA THR A 30 10.12 -10.40 6.56
C THR A 30 11.56 -10.82 6.86
N ILE A 31 12.34 -11.10 5.82
CA ILE A 31 13.75 -11.47 5.97
C ILE A 31 14.56 -10.31 6.57
N LEU A 32 14.34 -9.09 6.09
CA LEU A 32 15.06 -7.93 6.60
C LEU A 32 14.74 -7.67 8.07
N GLN A 33 13.51 -7.89 8.48
CA GLN A 33 13.14 -7.75 9.89
C GLN A 33 13.79 -8.82 10.74
N ASP A 34 13.86 -10.06 10.26
CA ASP A 34 14.54 -11.15 10.96
C ASP A 34 16.03 -10.89 11.12
N LEU A 35 16.62 -10.10 10.22
CA LEU A 35 18.01 -9.66 10.30
C LEU A 35 18.22 -8.47 11.27
N GLY A 36 17.15 -8.01 11.90
CA GLY A 36 17.24 -6.95 12.92
C GLY A 36 17.01 -5.53 12.41
N HIS A 37 16.55 -5.35 11.17
CA HIS A 37 16.23 -4.03 10.64
C HIS A 37 14.83 -3.59 11.04
N ASP A 38 14.61 -2.29 11.16
CA ASP A 38 13.29 -1.72 11.42
C ASP A 38 12.60 -1.45 10.08
N ILE A 39 11.64 -2.31 9.72
CA ILE A 39 10.95 -2.27 8.43
C ILE A 39 9.55 -1.72 8.60
N ARG A 40 9.19 -0.78 7.73
CA ARG A 40 7.81 -0.33 7.53
C ARG A 40 7.49 -0.49 6.06
N THR A 41 6.39 -1.13 5.75
CA THR A 41 5.94 -1.32 4.37
C THR A 41 4.69 -0.51 4.11
N ILE A 42 4.46 -0.14 2.86
CA ILE A 42 3.25 0.58 2.47
C ILE A 42 2.77 0.08 1.11
N LEU A 43 1.44 -0.06 0.98
CA LEU A 43 0.80 -0.36 -0.29
C LEU A 43 -0.51 0.41 -0.38
N PRO A 44 -1.08 0.55 -1.60
CA PRO A 44 -2.40 1.17 -1.72
C PRO A 44 -3.49 0.31 -1.07
N LYS A 45 -4.45 0.96 -0.41
CA LYS A 45 -5.60 0.24 0.10
C LYS A 45 -6.63 0.10 -1.00
N TYR A 46 -6.55 -0.99 -1.75
CA TYR A 46 -7.51 -1.30 -2.79
C TYR A 46 -8.89 -1.60 -2.19
N GLY A 47 -9.93 -1.36 -2.98
CA GLY A 47 -11.30 -1.54 -2.51
C GLY A 47 -11.64 -2.97 -2.09
N PHE A 48 -10.95 -3.97 -2.62
CA PHE A 48 -11.16 -5.37 -2.26
C PHE A 48 -10.47 -5.79 -0.96
N ILE A 49 -9.63 -4.94 -0.36
CA ILE A 49 -8.95 -5.28 0.90
C ILE A 49 -9.92 -5.05 2.06
N SER A 50 -10.24 -6.12 2.78
CA SER A 50 -11.19 -6.07 3.89
C SER A 50 -10.55 -5.52 5.16
N GLU A 51 -11.04 -4.39 5.62
CA GLU A 51 -10.60 -3.80 6.89
C GLU A 51 -10.93 -4.71 8.07
N ARG A 52 -12.04 -5.39 7.99
CA ARG A 52 -12.52 -6.29 9.06
C ARG A 52 -11.69 -7.57 9.13
N LYS A 53 -11.46 -8.20 7.98
CA LYS A 53 -10.73 -9.47 7.92
C LYS A 53 -9.30 -9.33 8.42
N TYR A 54 -8.62 -8.23 8.09
CA TYR A 54 -7.23 -8.01 8.43
C TYR A 54 -7.04 -7.09 9.63
N ILE A 55 -8.14 -6.62 10.22
CA ILE A 55 -8.13 -5.78 11.42
C ILE A 55 -7.27 -4.53 11.19
N LEU A 56 -7.63 -3.76 10.16
CA LEU A 56 -6.92 -2.51 9.87
C LEU A 56 -7.21 -1.48 10.96
N ARG A 57 -6.15 -0.83 11.45
CA ARG A 57 -6.25 0.18 12.52
C ARG A 57 -5.82 1.53 12.02
N GLU A 58 -6.46 2.58 12.53
CA GLU A 58 -6.04 3.95 12.22
C GLU A 58 -4.70 4.26 12.89
N VAL A 59 -3.87 5.03 12.18
CA VAL A 59 -2.61 5.55 12.71
C VAL A 59 -2.76 7.06 12.79
N ILE A 60 -2.83 7.60 14.00
CA ILE A 60 -3.16 9.01 14.21
C ILE A 60 -2.24 9.94 13.43
N ARG A 61 -0.93 9.70 13.47
CA ARG A 61 0.05 10.54 12.76
C ARG A 61 0.02 10.42 11.24
N LEU A 62 -0.72 9.44 10.71
CA LEU A 62 -0.87 9.22 9.27
C LEU A 62 -2.28 9.55 8.80
N ARG A 63 -2.98 10.41 9.51
CA ARG A 63 -4.31 10.89 9.12
C ARG A 63 -4.19 12.24 8.46
N GLU A 64 -4.91 12.41 7.35
CA GLU A 64 -5.06 13.70 6.68
C GLU A 64 -3.72 14.38 6.37
N ILE A 65 -2.79 13.64 5.76
CA ILE A 65 -1.49 14.18 5.34
C ILE A 65 -1.67 14.96 4.05
N PRO A 66 -1.40 16.28 4.06
CA PRO A 66 -1.58 17.09 2.85
C PRO A 66 -0.39 16.92 1.90
N PHE A 67 -0.68 16.91 0.60
CA PHE A 67 0.33 16.94 -0.45
C PHE A 67 -0.27 17.52 -1.72
N SER A 68 0.61 17.89 -2.65
CA SER A 68 0.22 18.49 -3.91
C SER A 68 0.32 17.47 -5.05
N PHE A 69 -0.71 17.34 -5.87
CA PHE A 69 -0.71 16.43 -7.01
C PHE A 69 -1.41 17.09 -8.19
N CYS A 70 -0.71 17.20 -9.32
CA CYS A 70 -1.24 17.82 -10.56
C CYS A 70 -1.80 19.21 -10.33
N GLY A 71 -1.16 20.02 -9.48
CA GLY A 71 -1.57 21.40 -9.20
C GLY A 71 -2.73 21.53 -8.21
N GLU A 72 -3.23 20.43 -7.69
CA GLU A 72 -4.31 20.41 -6.70
C GLU A 72 -3.79 19.91 -5.37
N GLU A 73 -4.40 20.37 -4.28
CA GLU A 73 -4.09 19.85 -2.96
C GLU A 73 -4.88 18.57 -2.70
N GLU A 74 -4.18 17.55 -2.23
CA GLU A 74 -4.75 16.27 -1.88
C GLU A 74 -4.44 15.93 -0.43
N ILE A 75 -5.23 15.03 0.13
CA ILE A 75 -5.03 14.56 1.50
C ILE A 75 -4.92 13.04 1.47
N ALA A 76 -3.85 12.52 2.07
CA ALA A 76 -3.64 11.10 2.20
C ALA A 76 -3.79 10.66 3.65
N SER A 77 -4.38 9.50 3.85
CA SER A 77 -4.44 8.84 5.14
C SER A 77 -3.99 7.40 4.98
N ALA A 78 -3.51 6.80 6.06
CA ALA A 78 -3.10 5.40 6.03
C ALA A 78 -3.58 4.68 7.29
N LYS A 79 -3.97 3.43 7.12
CA LYS A 79 -4.25 2.50 8.20
C LYS A 79 -3.12 1.50 8.29
N SER A 80 -3.07 0.71 9.36
CA SER A 80 -2.00 -0.26 9.54
C SER A 80 -2.52 -1.63 9.93
N ALA A 81 -1.75 -2.65 9.58
CA ALA A 81 -1.93 -4.03 10.01
C ALA A 81 -0.59 -4.73 9.95
N PHE A 82 -0.55 -5.99 10.41
CA PHE A 82 0.64 -6.82 10.28
C PHE A 82 0.43 -7.84 9.17
N ILE A 83 1.52 -8.21 8.48
CA ILE A 83 1.49 -9.39 7.62
C ILE A 83 1.20 -10.58 8.54
N PRO A 84 0.17 -11.42 8.24
CA PRO A 84 -0.21 -12.53 9.13
C PRO A 84 0.98 -13.41 9.49
N LYS A 85 1.05 -13.81 10.76
CA LYS A 85 2.11 -14.64 11.35
C LYS A 85 3.49 -13.96 11.38
N THR A 86 3.55 -12.66 11.18
CA THR A 86 4.80 -11.90 11.26
C THR A 86 4.61 -10.64 12.11
N ARG A 87 5.71 -9.93 12.36
CA ARG A 87 5.70 -8.62 13.03
C ARG A 87 5.97 -7.50 12.03
N VAL A 88 5.90 -7.78 10.73
CA VAL A 88 6.10 -6.77 9.70
C VAL A 88 4.87 -5.89 9.63
N GLN A 89 5.03 -4.61 9.92
CA GLN A 89 3.95 -3.64 9.89
C GLN A 89 3.73 -3.12 8.48
N VAL A 90 2.46 -3.09 8.05
CA VAL A 90 2.07 -2.64 6.72
C VAL A 90 1.14 -1.44 6.88
N TYR A 91 1.42 -0.36 6.15
CA TYR A 91 0.52 0.77 6.03
C TYR A 91 -0.28 0.65 4.75
N PHE A 92 -1.58 0.96 4.84
CA PHE A 92 -2.51 0.92 3.70
C PHE A 92 -2.90 2.35 3.37
N LEU A 93 -2.37 2.86 2.26
CA LEU A 93 -2.66 4.22 1.82
C LEU A 93 -4.06 4.29 1.23
N GLU A 94 -4.91 5.15 1.82
CA GLU A 94 -6.31 5.27 1.42
C GLU A 94 -6.51 6.35 0.37
N SER A 95 -7.35 6.06 -0.62
CA SER A 95 -7.85 7.04 -1.58
C SER A 95 -9.18 6.54 -2.13
N ASP A 96 -10.24 7.29 -1.90
CA ASP A 96 -11.56 6.95 -2.41
C ASP A 96 -11.63 7.12 -3.93
N GLU A 97 -10.81 7.98 -4.49
CA GLU A 97 -10.79 8.26 -5.92
C GLU A 97 -9.98 7.22 -6.71
N TRP A 98 -8.77 6.89 -6.26
CA TRP A 98 -7.82 6.12 -7.04
C TRP A 98 -7.80 4.63 -6.75
N PHE A 99 -8.01 4.22 -5.50
CA PHE A 99 -7.85 2.82 -5.10
C PHE A 99 -9.13 2.15 -4.63
N GLN A 100 -10.01 2.87 -3.95
CA GLN A 100 -11.26 2.29 -3.47
C GLN A 100 -12.12 1.71 -4.60
N PRO A 101 -12.19 2.31 -5.81
CA PRO A 101 -12.94 1.72 -6.91
C PRO A 101 -12.39 0.39 -7.44
N LEU A 102 -11.15 0.02 -7.11
CA LEU A 102 -10.55 -1.24 -7.54
C LEU A 102 -11.03 -2.37 -6.63
N ASN A 103 -12.12 -3.02 -7.00
CA ASN A 103 -12.80 -4.01 -6.14
C ASN A 103 -12.37 -5.45 -6.38
N ASN A 104 -11.93 -5.79 -7.58
CA ASN A 104 -11.62 -7.18 -7.92
C ASN A 104 -10.30 -7.37 -8.66
N LEU A 105 -9.92 -6.40 -9.49
CA LEU A 105 -8.77 -6.51 -10.37
C LEU A 105 -7.82 -5.34 -10.15
N LEU A 106 -6.52 -5.66 -10.13
CA LEU A 106 -5.45 -4.67 -10.19
C LEU A 106 -5.06 -4.48 -11.65
N TYR A 107 -4.61 -3.31 -12.03
CA TYR A 107 -4.01 -2.98 -13.32
C TYR A 107 -4.91 -3.17 -14.54
N LYS A 108 -5.89 -4.08 -14.52
CA LYS A 108 -6.70 -4.44 -15.68
C LYS A 108 -8.19 -4.36 -15.37
N SER A 109 -9.00 -4.09 -16.40
CA SER A 109 -10.45 -4.15 -16.34
C SER A 109 -10.93 -5.61 -16.42
N LYS A 110 -12.26 -5.80 -16.25
CA LYS A 110 -12.88 -7.14 -16.41
C LYS A 110 -12.63 -7.77 -17.77
N ASN A 111 -12.38 -6.94 -18.80
CA ASN A 111 -12.12 -7.41 -20.17
C ASN A 111 -10.64 -7.74 -20.40
N GLY A 112 -9.80 -7.71 -19.39
CA GLY A 112 -8.38 -8.01 -19.50
C GLY A 112 -7.53 -6.87 -20.05
N ARG A 113 -8.11 -5.69 -20.27
CA ARG A 113 -7.37 -4.53 -20.74
C ARG A 113 -6.72 -3.79 -19.58
N VAL A 114 -5.50 -3.27 -19.81
CA VAL A 114 -4.84 -2.41 -18.83
C VAL A 114 -5.71 -1.17 -18.59
N LEU A 115 -5.88 -0.80 -17.33
CA LEU A 115 -6.67 0.38 -16.97
C LEU A 115 -6.00 1.64 -17.52
N MET A 116 -6.79 2.51 -18.17
CA MET A 116 -6.26 3.68 -18.87
C MET A 116 -5.64 4.70 -17.91
N ASP A 117 -6.10 4.75 -16.68
CA ASP A 117 -5.64 5.72 -15.68
C ASP A 117 -4.56 5.17 -14.73
N ASN A 118 -3.97 4.00 -15.05
CA ASN A 118 -2.91 3.41 -14.20
C ASN A 118 -1.72 4.34 -14.01
N SER A 119 -1.29 5.04 -15.05
CA SER A 119 -0.15 5.96 -14.95
C SER A 119 -0.40 7.03 -13.90
N MET A 120 -1.58 7.65 -13.92
CA MET A 120 -1.95 8.68 -12.95
C MET A 120 -2.14 8.07 -11.56
N ARG A 121 -2.74 6.89 -11.47
CA ARG A 121 -2.99 6.22 -10.20
C ARG A 121 -1.68 5.96 -9.45
N TYR A 122 -0.70 5.41 -10.11
CA TYR A 122 0.57 5.10 -9.44
C TYR A 122 1.50 6.30 -9.31
N ALA A 123 1.33 7.33 -10.15
CA ALA A 123 1.96 8.62 -9.91
C ALA A 123 1.42 9.26 -8.63
N TYR A 124 0.11 9.24 -8.44
CA TYR A 124 -0.54 9.70 -7.21
C TYR A 124 0.02 8.93 -6.00
N TYR A 125 0.06 7.61 -6.10
CA TYR A 125 0.57 6.76 -5.03
C TYR A 125 2.01 7.12 -4.66
N SER A 126 2.87 7.25 -5.66
CA SER A 126 4.27 7.59 -5.43
C SER A 126 4.44 8.94 -4.72
N LYS A 127 3.65 9.92 -5.12
CA LYS A 127 3.68 11.24 -4.49
C LYS A 127 3.18 11.18 -3.05
N ALA A 128 2.09 10.45 -2.82
CA ALA A 128 1.52 10.29 -1.49
C ALA A 128 2.49 9.56 -0.54
N VAL A 129 3.16 8.53 -1.02
CA VAL A 129 4.15 7.77 -0.24
C VAL A 129 5.28 8.67 0.23
N LEU A 130 5.76 9.57 -0.62
CA LEU A 130 6.81 10.51 -0.24
C LEU A 130 6.37 11.47 0.86
N SER A 131 5.06 11.72 0.97
CA SER A 131 4.52 12.64 1.97
C SER A 131 4.24 11.96 3.32
N THR A 132 4.19 10.65 3.32
CA THR A 132 4.02 9.88 4.55
C THR A 132 5.38 9.57 5.18
#